data_2395a3118e441bfd47bbfd70dac357a8
#
_entry.id   2395a3118e441bfd47bbfd70dac357a8
#
_cell.length_a   1.000
_cell.length_b   1.000
_cell.length_c   1.000
_cell.angle_alpha   90.00
_cell.angle_beta   90.00
_cell.angle_gamma   90.00
#
_symmetry.space_group_name_H-M   'P 1'
#
loop_
_entity.id
_entity.type
_entity.pdbx_description
1 polymer ?
#
loop_
_entity_poly.entity_id
_entity_poly.type
_entity_poly.pdbx_seq_one_letter_code
_entity_poly.pdbx_strand_id
1 'polypeptide(L)'
;MTASTTRRTTAKSAKSRIAAVGAIAVAGTLLLTGCGDQTKSKDSDSSSGTTSSKSAPLADKLPQAIRDKGVINVGSDIAYAPVEYKDDAGKAVGIDPDIAAALGKQLGVTFNFQNGKFADLVGGLASKRYDIAMSAMTDTKDRQQGIDSDTGKKVGKGVDFVDYFTAGVSLYTNKGDDQGIKTWDDLCGKTIAVQTATFSQDLAKDQAEKCAKDGKKALKVEDFATNPEAETRMRSKGADVVSADYPITAYSVKKSGGGKYFEIVGDQVEAGPYGIAVAKDSTQLRDALQAAMTAIIKSGEYEKIISKWGVMDGAVTEAKINGGS
;
A
#
# COMPACT_ATOMS: atom_id res chain seq x y z
N MET A 1 -35.50 51.42 -2.88
CA MET A 1 -35.52 52.18 -1.62
C MET A 1 -35.30 51.27 -0.50
N THR A 2 -34.36 51.55 0.29
CA THR A 2 -33.78 51.34 1.62
C THR A 2 -32.84 50.18 1.66
N ALA A 3 -31.53 50.39 1.60
CA ALA A 3 -30.52 50.84 2.55
C ALA A 3 -30.19 49.73 3.59
N SER A 4 -29.02 49.07 3.38
CA SER A 4 -27.75 49.21 4.08
C SER A 4 -27.77 49.00 5.60
N THR A 5 -26.98 48.08 6.11
CA THR A 5 -26.07 48.38 7.21
C THR A 5 -24.99 47.31 7.36
N THR A 6 -23.78 47.69 7.06
CA THR A 6 -22.50 47.03 7.33
C THR A 6 -22.17 47.16 8.82
N ARG A 7 -21.76 46.08 9.50
CA ARG A 7 -21.03 46.15 10.75
C ARG A 7 -19.66 45.48 10.66
N ARG A 8 -18.62 46.31 10.59
CA ARG A 8 -17.24 45.98 10.89
C ARG A 8 -17.06 45.86 12.40
N THR A 9 -16.44 44.80 12.85
CA THR A 9 -15.84 44.74 14.18
C THR A 9 -14.35 44.51 14.07
N THR A 10 -13.62 45.44 14.61
CA THR A 10 -12.17 45.58 14.65
C THR A 10 -11.55 44.65 15.68
N ALA A 11 -10.48 43.95 15.29
CA ALA A 11 -9.61 43.17 16.15
C ALA A 11 -8.72 44.08 17.01
N LYS A 12 -8.64 43.84 18.32
CA LYS A 12 -7.64 44.40 19.19
C LYS A 12 -6.46 43.47 19.41
N SER A 13 -5.30 43.96 19.01
CA SER A 13 -3.97 43.44 19.28
C SER A 13 -3.65 43.62 20.76
N ALA A 14 -3.18 42.56 21.44
CA ALA A 14 -2.56 42.66 22.74
C ALA A 14 -1.10 42.23 22.64
N LYS A 15 -0.22 43.22 22.75
CA LYS A 15 1.22 43.08 22.97
C LYS A 15 1.44 42.78 24.47
N SER A 16 2.19 41.77 24.82
CA SER A 16 2.74 41.62 26.15
C SER A 16 4.25 41.42 26.11
N ARG A 17 4.85 42.05 27.11
CA ARG A 17 6.23 42.52 27.19
C ARG A 17 7.20 41.44 27.74
N ILE A 18 8.41 41.60 27.30
CA ILE A 18 9.67 41.01 27.75
C ILE A 18 9.94 41.32 29.24
N ALA A 19 10.44 40.36 30.01
CA ALA A 19 11.27 40.58 31.18
C ALA A 19 12.44 39.59 31.20
N ALA A 20 13.63 40.15 31.12
CA ALA A 20 14.93 39.52 31.28
C ALA A 20 15.39 39.59 32.73
N VAL A 21 16.47 38.92 33.04
CA VAL A 21 17.37 38.93 34.25
C VAL A 21 17.29 37.58 34.98
N GLY A 22 18.40 36.81 35.06
CA GLY A 22 19.66 37.04 35.65
C GLY A 22 20.61 35.86 35.56
N ALA A 23 21.83 36.15 35.31
CA ALA A 23 22.99 35.28 35.31
C ALA A 23 23.46 34.97 36.74
N ILE A 24 23.92 33.72 36.98
CA ILE A 24 24.88 33.45 38.06
C ILE A 24 25.89 32.44 37.51
N ALA A 25 27.15 32.89 37.38
CA ALA A 25 28.32 32.09 37.14
C ALA A 25 28.86 31.58 38.48
N VAL A 26 29.23 30.30 38.55
CA VAL A 26 30.12 29.80 39.59
C VAL A 26 31.21 28.98 38.95
N ALA A 27 32.39 29.52 38.95
CA ALA A 27 33.66 28.86 38.65
C ALA A 27 34.10 27.98 39.83
N GLY A 28 34.54 26.81 39.54
CA GLY A 28 35.17 25.90 40.52
C GLY A 28 36.23 25.07 39.85
N THR A 29 37.45 25.60 39.90
CA THR A 29 38.73 24.90 39.62
C THR A 29 39.04 23.93 40.76
N LEU A 30 39.53 22.74 40.42
CA LEU A 30 40.53 22.04 41.25
C LEU A 30 41.35 21.03 40.45
N LEU A 31 42.65 21.27 40.51
CA LEU A 31 43.79 20.49 40.12
C LEU A 31 43.92 19.24 40.97
N LEU A 32 44.62 18.22 40.44
CA LEU A 32 45.75 17.52 41.08
C LEU A 32 46.06 16.23 40.30
N THR A 33 47.12 16.21 39.53
CA THR A 33 48.47 15.59 39.75
C THR A 33 48.43 14.18 40.31
N GLY A 34 48.98 13.29 39.54
CA GLY A 34 49.38 11.95 39.93
C GLY A 34 50.34 11.35 38.87
N CYS A 35 51.61 11.62 39.00
CA CYS A 35 52.69 10.94 38.30
C CYS A 35 52.93 9.56 38.91
N GLY A 36 53.37 8.61 38.10
CA GLY A 36 53.94 7.31 38.51
C GLY A 36 53.82 6.27 37.44
N ASP A 37 54.69 6.01 36.75
CA ASP A 37 55.99 5.36 36.60
C ASP A 37 55.95 4.34 35.44
N GLN A 38 56.99 4.37 34.63
CA GLN A 38 57.21 3.47 33.49
C GLN A 38 57.74 2.11 33.98
N THR A 39 57.09 1.03 33.51
CA THR A 39 57.82 -0.20 33.18
C THR A 39 57.23 -0.89 31.96
N LYS A 40 58.13 -1.24 31.05
CA LYS A 40 57.90 -1.98 29.81
C LYS A 40 57.35 -3.37 30.07
N SER A 41 56.35 -3.80 29.29
CA SER A 41 56.36 -5.17 28.72
C SER A 41 55.23 -5.32 27.66
N LYS A 42 55.68 -5.65 26.47
CA LYS A 42 55.14 -6.59 25.46
C LYS A 42 53.67 -6.62 25.11
N ASP A 43 53.51 -6.37 23.84
CA ASP A 43 52.56 -7.01 22.90
C ASP A 43 51.29 -7.62 23.52
N SER A 44 50.21 -6.89 23.37
CA SER A 44 48.90 -7.49 23.31
C SER A 44 48.13 -6.79 22.21
N ASP A 45 47.90 -7.50 21.16
CA ASP A 45 46.98 -7.23 20.07
C ASP A 45 45.69 -6.64 20.64
N SER A 46 45.51 -5.35 20.50
CA SER A 46 44.24 -4.70 20.69
C SER A 46 43.44 -4.94 19.43
N SER A 47 42.91 -6.15 19.33
CA SER A 47 41.81 -6.46 18.45
C SER A 47 40.68 -5.49 18.76
N SER A 48 40.68 -4.40 18.00
CA SER A 48 39.52 -3.53 17.81
C SER A 48 38.38 -4.43 17.35
N GLY A 49 37.58 -4.88 18.29
CA GLY A 49 36.31 -5.58 17.99
C GLY A 49 35.45 -4.68 17.19
N THR A 50 35.68 -4.64 15.87
CA THR A 50 34.70 -4.24 14.90
C THR A 50 33.55 -5.22 15.08
N THR A 51 32.51 -4.81 15.80
CA THR A 51 31.24 -5.47 15.75
C THR A 51 30.80 -5.39 14.27
N SER A 52 31.17 -6.45 13.55
CA SER A 52 30.64 -6.72 12.21
C SER A 52 29.13 -6.80 12.36
N SER A 53 28.44 -5.68 12.15
CA SER A 53 27.02 -5.72 11.87
C SER A 53 26.91 -6.62 10.66
N LYS A 54 26.36 -7.84 10.85
CA LYS A 54 26.11 -8.76 9.74
C LYS A 54 25.32 -7.95 8.71
N SER A 55 25.94 -7.68 7.56
CA SER A 55 25.25 -7.06 6.44
C SER A 55 24.02 -7.91 6.15
N ALA A 56 22.90 -7.27 5.81
CA ALA A 56 21.67 -8.01 5.48
C ALA A 56 21.97 -9.03 4.36
N PRO A 57 21.35 -10.22 4.41
CA PRO A 57 21.77 -11.36 3.57
C PRO A 57 21.77 -11.09 2.07
N LEU A 58 20.95 -10.16 1.59
CA LEU A 58 20.76 -9.86 0.17
C LEU A 58 21.03 -8.38 -0.17
N ALA A 59 21.72 -7.65 0.70
CA ALA A 59 21.99 -6.22 0.51
C ALA A 59 22.77 -5.93 -0.79
N ASP A 60 23.68 -6.80 -1.16
CA ASP A 60 24.50 -6.71 -2.36
C ASP A 60 23.73 -6.86 -3.67
N LYS A 61 22.52 -7.43 -3.63
CA LYS A 61 21.64 -7.56 -4.81
C LYS A 61 20.98 -6.25 -5.21
N LEU A 62 20.83 -5.31 -4.27
CA LEU A 62 20.21 -4.00 -4.57
C LEU A 62 21.11 -3.14 -5.45
N PRO A 63 20.50 -2.26 -6.28
CA PRO A 63 21.23 -1.17 -6.93
C PRO A 63 22.02 -0.32 -5.92
N GLN A 64 23.24 0.09 -6.29
CA GLN A 64 24.10 0.87 -5.40
C GLN A 64 23.41 2.12 -4.83
N ALA A 65 22.70 2.85 -5.68
CA ALA A 65 21.98 4.06 -5.27
C ALA A 65 20.93 3.81 -4.18
N ILE A 66 20.27 2.64 -4.19
CA ILE A 66 19.29 2.25 -3.16
C ILE A 66 20.02 1.83 -1.88
N ARG A 67 21.12 1.10 -1.99
CA ARG A 67 21.96 0.75 -0.82
C ARG A 67 22.46 1.99 -0.09
N ASP A 68 22.99 2.94 -0.83
CA ASP A 68 23.53 4.19 -0.28
C ASP A 68 22.45 5.04 0.39
N LYS A 69 21.25 5.05 -0.20
CA LYS A 69 20.08 5.76 0.35
C LYS A 69 19.46 5.04 1.56
N GLY A 70 19.59 3.70 1.65
CA GLY A 70 19.03 2.88 2.72
C GLY A 70 17.50 2.81 2.76
N VAL A 71 16.82 3.32 1.73
CA VAL A 71 15.35 3.44 1.67
C VAL A 71 14.84 3.10 0.28
N ILE A 72 13.74 2.33 0.22
CA ILE A 72 12.90 2.14 -0.97
C ILE A 72 11.61 2.94 -0.77
N ASN A 73 11.31 3.88 -1.65
CA ASN A 73 10.04 4.61 -1.65
C ASN A 73 8.96 3.79 -2.34
N VAL A 74 7.87 3.58 -1.64
CA VAL A 74 6.73 2.77 -2.07
C VAL A 74 5.54 3.66 -2.36
N GLY A 75 5.05 3.66 -3.60
CA GLY A 75 3.73 4.20 -3.93
C GLY A 75 2.64 3.22 -3.53
N SER A 76 1.64 3.68 -2.76
CA SER A 76 0.57 2.83 -2.25
C SER A 76 -0.70 3.65 -2.01
N ASP A 77 -1.88 3.10 -2.28
CA ASP A 77 -3.15 3.69 -1.85
C ASP A 77 -3.48 3.21 -0.44
N ILE A 78 -3.04 3.98 0.57
CA ILE A 78 -3.11 3.59 1.98
C ILE A 78 -4.53 3.80 2.52
N ALA A 79 -5.52 3.23 1.82
CA ALA A 79 -6.95 3.25 2.15
C ALA A 79 -7.64 1.91 1.82
N TYR A 80 -6.88 0.80 1.71
CA TYR A 80 -7.36 -0.49 1.21
C TYR A 80 -7.14 -1.61 2.24
N ALA A 81 -7.78 -1.45 3.42
CA ALA A 81 -7.67 -2.41 4.52
C ALA A 81 -8.24 -3.80 4.14
N PRO A 82 -7.57 -4.91 4.53
CA PRO A 82 -6.44 -5.01 5.45
C PRO A 82 -5.06 -4.99 4.77
N VAL A 83 -5.00 -4.76 3.44
CA VAL A 83 -3.74 -4.89 2.69
C VAL A 83 -2.82 -3.72 2.98
N GLU A 84 -3.30 -2.47 2.87
CA GLU A 84 -2.60 -1.27 3.30
C GLU A 84 -3.58 -0.19 3.75
N TYR A 85 -3.38 0.31 4.95
CA TYR A 85 -4.21 1.37 5.51
C TYR A 85 -3.47 2.14 6.61
N LYS A 86 -4.03 3.26 7.04
CA LYS A 86 -3.48 4.04 8.15
C LYS A 86 -4.06 3.58 9.48
N ASP A 87 -3.19 3.33 10.45
CA ASP A 87 -3.60 3.17 11.84
C ASP A 87 -4.00 4.52 12.48
N ASP A 88 -4.41 4.50 13.74
CA ASP A 88 -4.82 5.71 14.49
C ASP A 88 -3.68 6.73 14.64
N ALA A 89 -2.42 6.30 14.52
CA ALA A 89 -1.25 7.18 14.53
C ALA A 89 -0.89 7.72 13.13
N GLY A 90 -1.65 7.33 12.09
CA GLY A 90 -1.43 7.72 10.70
C GLY A 90 -0.31 6.94 10.00
N LYS A 91 0.21 5.88 10.62
CA LYS A 91 1.24 5.01 10.04
C LYS A 91 0.59 4.02 9.08
N ALA A 92 1.27 3.74 7.96
CA ALA A 92 0.89 2.66 7.07
C ALA A 92 1.08 1.31 7.76
N VAL A 93 0.02 0.51 7.81
CA VAL A 93 -0.04 -0.83 8.38
C VAL A 93 -0.85 -1.73 7.46
N GLY A 94 -0.69 -3.04 7.58
CA GLY A 94 -1.39 -4.00 6.74
C GLY A 94 -0.50 -5.15 6.29
N ILE A 95 -1.02 -5.95 5.37
CA ILE A 95 -0.30 -7.08 4.77
C ILE A 95 0.95 -6.58 4.03
N ASP A 96 0.78 -5.58 3.15
CA ASP A 96 1.86 -5.01 2.35
C ASP A 96 2.97 -4.39 3.20
N PRO A 97 2.70 -3.52 4.20
CA PRO A 97 3.72 -3.03 5.11
C PRO A 97 4.43 -4.13 5.91
N ASP A 98 3.74 -5.19 6.33
CA ASP A 98 4.37 -6.30 7.05
C ASP A 98 5.30 -7.12 6.15
N ILE A 99 4.89 -7.41 4.90
CA ILE A 99 5.74 -8.07 3.89
C ILE A 99 6.94 -7.17 3.57
N ALA A 100 6.72 -5.89 3.30
CA ALA A 100 7.78 -4.92 3.00
C ALA A 100 8.82 -4.83 4.14
N ALA A 101 8.37 -4.87 5.41
CA ALA A 101 9.28 -4.89 6.56
C ALA A 101 10.14 -6.17 6.60
N ALA A 102 9.58 -7.33 6.23
CA ALA A 102 10.32 -8.57 6.13
C ALA A 102 11.33 -8.54 4.97
N LEU A 103 10.93 -8.02 3.79
CA LEU A 103 11.84 -7.79 2.67
C LEU A 103 12.98 -6.85 3.05
N GLY A 104 12.68 -5.78 3.80
CA GLY A 104 13.65 -4.80 4.28
C GLY A 104 14.74 -5.43 5.13
N LYS A 105 14.41 -6.38 6.00
CA LYS A 105 15.40 -7.14 6.79
C LYS A 105 16.33 -7.96 5.90
N GLN A 106 15.83 -8.56 4.81
CA GLN A 106 16.64 -9.33 3.88
C GLN A 106 17.58 -8.43 3.05
N LEU A 107 17.11 -7.24 2.70
CA LEU A 107 17.78 -6.30 1.79
C LEU A 107 18.62 -5.24 2.53
N GLY A 108 18.47 -5.07 3.84
CA GLY A 108 19.19 -4.06 4.62
C GLY A 108 18.71 -2.63 4.37
N VAL A 109 17.43 -2.44 4.02
CA VAL A 109 16.83 -1.15 3.74
C VAL A 109 15.47 -1.03 4.43
N THR A 110 14.96 0.20 4.53
CA THR A 110 13.58 0.46 4.97
C THR A 110 12.68 0.72 3.78
N PHE A 111 11.38 0.41 3.92
CA PHE A 111 10.36 0.72 2.93
C PHE A 111 9.54 1.89 3.43
N ASN A 112 9.52 2.98 2.66
CA ASN A 112 8.82 4.22 2.99
C ASN A 112 7.53 4.32 2.17
N PHE A 113 6.39 3.97 2.77
CA PHE A 113 5.08 4.03 2.14
C PHE A 113 4.62 5.48 1.99
N GLN A 114 4.34 5.87 0.75
CA GLN A 114 3.85 7.17 0.36
C GLN A 114 2.44 7.02 -0.22
N ASN A 115 1.47 7.71 0.39
CA ASN A 115 0.09 7.67 -0.06
C ASN A 115 -0.07 8.30 -1.45
N GLY A 116 -0.73 7.59 -2.35
CA GLY A 116 -1.10 8.05 -3.68
C GLY A 116 -2.45 7.47 -4.09
N LYS A 117 -3.09 8.03 -5.10
CA LYS A 117 -4.26 7.39 -5.71
C LYS A 117 -3.81 6.15 -6.46
N PHE A 118 -4.58 5.06 -6.36
CA PHE A 118 -4.25 3.80 -7.05
C PHE A 118 -4.00 4.01 -8.55
N ALA A 119 -4.87 4.77 -9.22
CA ALA A 119 -4.76 5.08 -10.65
C ALA A 119 -3.45 5.77 -11.05
N ASP A 120 -2.79 6.47 -10.12
CA ASP A 120 -1.57 7.25 -10.40
C ASP A 120 -0.27 6.47 -10.11
N LEU A 121 -0.36 5.26 -9.54
CA LEU A 121 0.82 4.53 -9.04
C LEU A 121 1.77 4.11 -10.17
N VAL A 122 1.26 3.57 -11.26
CA VAL A 122 2.08 3.17 -12.44
C VAL A 122 2.72 4.40 -13.08
N GLY A 123 1.98 5.51 -13.20
CA GLY A 123 2.52 6.79 -13.66
C GLY A 123 3.63 7.34 -12.74
N GLY A 124 3.46 7.12 -11.43
CA GLY A 124 4.45 7.48 -10.43
C GLY A 124 5.78 6.71 -10.55
N LEU A 125 5.72 5.43 -10.94
CA LEU A 125 6.91 4.64 -11.29
C LEU A 125 7.61 5.19 -12.54
N ALA A 126 6.84 5.45 -13.59
CA ALA A 126 7.37 5.97 -14.85
C ALA A 126 8.08 7.34 -14.66
N SER A 127 7.57 8.19 -13.77
CA SER A 127 8.15 9.48 -13.41
C SER A 127 9.23 9.43 -12.32
N LYS A 128 9.55 8.23 -11.80
CA LYS A 128 10.51 7.99 -10.70
C LYS A 128 10.13 8.69 -9.39
N ARG A 129 8.85 8.95 -9.17
CA ARG A 129 8.31 9.44 -7.90
C ARG A 129 8.42 8.37 -6.83
N TYR A 130 8.23 7.12 -7.22
CA TYR A 130 8.38 5.92 -6.39
C TYR A 130 9.45 5.00 -6.98
N ASP A 131 10.13 4.26 -6.12
CA ASP A 131 11.06 3.20 -6.54
C ASP A 131 10.27 1.92 -6.93
N ILE A 132 9.17 1.65 -6.22
CA ILE A 132 8.22 0.56 -6.45
C ILE A 132 6.78 1.03 -6.17
N ALA A 133 5.80 0.26 -6.65
CA ALA A 133 4.42 0.37 -6.16
C ALA A 133 4.00 -0.98 -5.55
N MET A 134 3.39 -0.93 -4.36
CA MET A 134 2.87 -2.06 -3.62
C MET A 134 1.54 -1.65 -2.99
N SER A 135 0.42 -2.17 -3.51
CA SER A 135 -0.92 -1.70 -3.21
C SER A 135 -1.98 -2.69 -3.73
N ALA A 136 -1.92 -3.95 -3.30
CA ALA A 136 -2.80 -5.01 -3.79
C ALA A 136 -2.95 -5.01 -5.33
N MET A 137 -1.89 -4.61 -6.05
CA MET A 137 -1.97 -4.40 -7.49
C MET A 137 -1.95 -5.73 -8.24
N THR A 138 -3.06 -6.06 -8.89
CA THR A 138 -3.14 -7.27 -9.72
C THR A 138 -2.14 -7.19 -10.86
N ASP A 139 -1.33 -8.23 -11.02
CA ASP A 139 -0.44 -8.42 -12.14
C ASP A 139 -1.26 -8.83 -13.36
N THR A 140 -1.48 -7.91 -14.30
CA THR A 140 -2.19 -8.15 -15.56
C THR A 140 -1.28 -7.90 -16.75
N LYS A 141 -1.56 -8.54 -17.89
CA LYS A 141 -0.80 -8.32 -19.12
C LYS A 141 -0.85 -6.87 -19.59
N ASP A 142 -1.97 -6.20 -19.41
CA ASP A 142 -2.11 -4.81 -19.80
C ASP A 142 -1.16 -3.91 -19.00
N ARG A 143 -1.11 -4.09 -17.67
CA ARG A 143 -0.16 -3.36 -16.81
C ARG A 143 1.29 -3.72 -17.13
N GLN A 144 1.59 -5.01 -17.37
CA GLN A 144 2.92 -5.44 -17.81
C GLN A 144 3.35 -4.78 -19.13
N GLN A 145 2.43 -4.60 -20.05
CA GLN A 145 2.68 -4.04 -21.38
C GLN A 145 2.49 -2.53 -21.46
N GLY A 146 1.89 -1.90 -20.47
CA GLY A 146 1.54 -0.48 -20.46
C GLY A 146 0.40 -0.18 -21.43
N ILE A 147 -0.59 -1.06 -21.45
CA ILE A 147 -1.84 -0.92 -22.20
C ILE A 147 -2.89 -0.37 -21.24
N ASP A 148 -3.65 0.58 -21.72
CA ASP A 148 -4.84 1.08 -21.07
C ASP A 148 -6.00 0.10 -21.34
N SER A 149 -6.58 -0.48 -20.28
CA SER A 149 -7.61 -1.52 -20.38
C SER A 149 -8.88 -1.04 -21.07
N ASP A 150 -9.22 0.25 -20.94
CA ASP A 150 -10.43 0.81 -21.56
C ASP A 150 -10.32 0.97 -23.07
N THR A 151 -9.15 1.39 -23.53
CA THR A 151 -8.95 1.75 -24.95
C THR A 151 -8.13 0.73 -25.73
N GLY A 152 -7.50 -0.23 -25.06
CA GLY A 152 -6.56 -1.19 -25.67
C GLY A 152 -5.30 -0.52 -26.23
N LYS A 153 -5.06 0.76 -25.92
CA LYS A 153 -3.94 1.51 -26.48
C LYS A 153 -2.73 1.47 -25.56
N LYS A 154 -1.56 1.42 -26.14
CA LYS A 154 -0.31 1.53 -25.42
C LYS A 154 -0.12 2.97 -24.92
N VAL A 155 -0.06 3.15 -23.58
CA VAL A 155 0.08 4.45 -22.92
C VAL A 155 1.44 4.62 -22.23
N GLY A 156 2.25 3.55 -22.16
CA GLY A 156 3.55 3.60 -21.51
C GLY A 156 4.42 2.36 -21.77
N LYS A 157 5.53 2.25 -21.04
CA LYS A 157 6.42 1.08 -21.11
C LYS A 157 5.85 -0.15 -20.39
N GLY A 158 4.87 0.05 -19.52
CA GLY A 158 4.41 -0.96 -18.57
C GLY A 158 5.37 -1.13 -17.39
N VAL A 159 5.08 -2.13 -16.58
CA VAL A 159 5.83 -2.46 -15.37
C VAL A 159 6.14 -3.96 -15.33
N ASP A 160 7.13 -4.36 -14.53
CA ASP A 160 7.30 -5.74 -14.12
C ASP A 160 6.71 -5.92 -12.73
N PHE A 161 6.27 -7.13 -12.43
CA PHE A 161 5.74 -7.51 -11.13
C PHE A 161 6.58 -8.58 -10.46
N VAL A 162 6.67 -8.51 -9.15
CA VAL A 162 7.12 -9.63 -8.30
C VAL A 162 5.91 -10.05 -7.47
N ASP A 163 5.35 -11.22 -7.80
CA ASP A 163 4.11 -11.70 -7.21
C ASP A 163 4.30 -12.14 -5.76
N TYR A 164 3.35 -11.75 -4.90
CA TYR A 164 3.45 -12.02 -3.47
C TYR A 164 2.16 -12.52 -2.80
N PHE A 165 1.01 -12.47 -3.49
CA PHE A 165 -0.28 -12.91 -2.96
C PHE A 165 -1.23 -13.22 -4.12
N THR A 166 -2.34 -13.93 -3.89
CA THR A 166 -3.39 -14.18 -4.89
C THR A 166 -4.75 -13.87 -4.30
N ALA A 167 -5.56 -13.12 -5.01
CA ALA A 167 -6.94 -12.83 -4.62
C ALA A 167 -7.85 -12.79 -5.83
N GLY A 168 -9.11 -13.18 -5.62
CA GLY A 168 -10.19 -12.91 -6.56
C GLY A 168 -10.99 -11.71 -6.14
N VAL A 169 -11.93 -11.32 -6.99
CA VAL A 169 -12.84 -10.20 -6.80
C VAL A 169 -14.17 -10.69 -6.24
N SER A 170 -14.78 -9.93 -5.33
CA SER A 170 -16.05 -10.24 -4.71
C SER A 170 -17.01 -9.06 -4.75
N LEU A 171 -18.27 -9.38 -4.72
CA LEU A 171 -19.38 -8.42 -4.61
C LEU A 171 -19.85 -8.38 -3.16
N TYR A 172 -20.20 -7.19 -2.67
CA TYR A 172 -20.82 -7.02 -1.37
C TYR A 172 -21.82 -5.86 -1.36
N THR A 173 -22.79 -5.95 -0.47
CA THR A 173 -23.92 -5.01 -0.39
C THR A 173 -24.21 -4.61 1.05
N ASN A 174 -25.14 -3.70 1.25
CA ASN A 174 -25.68 -3.40 2.58
C ASN A 174 -26.33 -4.66 3.15
N LYS A 175 -26.09 -4.93 4.42
CA LYS A 175 -26.60 -6.13 5.09
C LYS A 175 -28.12 -6.19 5.08
N GLY A 176 -28.67 -7.32 4.61
CA GLY A 176 -30.10 -7.54 4.42
C GLY A 176 -30.67 -6.91 3.14
N ASP A 177 -29.82 -6.48 2.21
CA ASP A 177 -30.22 -5.87 0.95
C ASP A 177 -29.47 -6.52 -0.24
N ASP A 178 -29.52 -7.85 -0.33
CA ASP A 178 -28.80 -8.64 -1.34
C ASP A 178 -29.32 -8.45 -2.76
N GLN A 179 -30.53 -7.89 -2.89
CA GLN A 179 -31.19 -7.59 -4.16
C GLN A 179 -31.27 -8.77 -5.14
N GLY A 180 -31.16 -9.99 -4.62
CA GLY A 180 -31.14 -11.23 -5.40
C GLY A 180 -29.85 -11.43 -6.20
N ILE A 181 -28.75 -10.71 -5.87
CA ILE A 181 -27.47 -10.83 -6.55
C ILE A 181 -26.78 -12.12 -6.10
N LYS A 182 -26.62 -13.06 -7.05
CA LYS A 182 -25.88 -14.33 -6.85
C LYS A 182 -24.70 -14.45 -7.77
N THR A 183 -24.75 -13.82 -8.91
CA THR A 183 -23.72 -13.83 -9.95
C THR A 183 -23.53 -12.43 -10.54
N TRP A 184 -22.46 -12.22 -11.28
CA TRP A 184 -22.25 -10.99 -12.04
C TRP A 184 -23.38 -10.70 -13.05
N ASP A 185 -24.03 -11.73 -13.60
CA ASP A 185 -25.15 -11.58 -14.55
C ASP A 185 -26.40 -10.95 -13.92
N ASP A 186 -26.54 -11.02 -12.59
CA ASP A 186 -27.64 -10.39 -11.84
C ASP A 186 -27.45 -8.89 -11.66
N LEU A 187 -26.28 -8.36 -12.06
CA LEU A 187 -25.98 -6.93 -11.98
C LEU A 187 -26.66 -6.10 -13.08
N CYS A 188 -27.18 -6.74 -14.14
CA CYS A 188 -27.86 -6.02 -15.21
C CYS A 188 -29.07 -5.24 -14.69
N GLY A 189 -29.07 -3.92 -14.91
CA GLY A 189 -30.09 -2.99 -14.42
C GLY A 189 -29.85 -2.43 -13.02
N LYS A 190 -28.70 -2.73 -12.41
CA LYS A 190 -28.25 -2.21 -11.11
C LYS A 190 -27.18 -1.14 -11.26
N THR A 191 -26.76 -0.56 -10.14
CA THR A 191 -25.64 0.36 -10.04
C THR A 191 -24.54 -0.30 -9.20
N ILE A 192 -23.34 -0.47 -9.78
CA ILE A 192 -22.16 -0.96 -9.09
C ILE A 192 -21.19 0.20 -8.83
N ALA A 193 -20.64 0.27 -7.62
CA ALA A 193 -19.58 1.21 -7.27
C ALA A 193 -18.25 0.46 -7.18
N VAL A 194 -17.20 1.02 -7.79
CA VAL A 194 -15.87 0.42 -7.86
C VAL A 194 -14.79 1.47 -7.63
N GLN A 195 -13.58 1.06 -7.30
CA GLN A 195 -12.43 1.95 -7.29
C GLN A 195 -11.84 2.09 -8.69
N THR A 196 -11.49 3.32 -9.08
CA THR A 196 -10.92 3.65 -10.40
C THR A 196 -9.60 2.92 -10.66
N ALA A 197 -9.42 2.45 -11.90
CA ALA A 197 -8.23 1.76 -12.41
C ALA A 197 -7.91 0.42 -11.72
N THR A 198 -8.88 -0.17 -11.02
CA THR A 198 -8.75 -1.51 -10.43
C THR A 198 -9.24 -2.58 -11.40
N PHE A 199 -8.78 -3.81 -11.18
CA PHE A 199 -9.31 -4.98 -11.90
C PHE A 199 -10.82 -5.18 -11.66
N SER A 200 -11.33 -4.80 -10.47
CA SER A 200 -12.78 -4.76 -10.19
C SER A 200 -13.53 -3.80 -11.12
N GLN A 201 -12.95 -2.65 -11.49
CA GLN A 201 -13.55 -1.73 -12.45
C GLN A 201 -13.59 -2.34 -13.85
N ASP A 202 -12.52 -3.01 -14.28
CA ASP A 202 -12.47 -3.67 -15.59
C ASP A 202 -13.57 -4.73 -15.69
N LEU A 203 -13.70 -5.61 -14.69
CA LEU A 203 -14.78 -6.61 -14.63
C LEU A 203 -16.18 -5.98 -14.65
N ALA A 204 -16.38 -4.86 -13.96
CA ALA A 204 -17.67 -4.16 -13.95
C ALA A 204 -18.00 -3.57 -15.33
N LYS A 205 -17.03 -3.05 -16.07
CA LYS A 205 -17.20 -2.56 -17.45
C LYS A 205 -17.50 -3.71 -18.40
N ASP A 206 -16.76 -4.81 -18.32
CA ASP A 206 -17.01 -6.01 -19.13
C ASP A 206 -18.43 -6.55 -18.91
N GLN A 207 -18.90 -6.57 -17.65
CA GLN A 207 -20.25 -6.98 -17.33
C GLN A 207 -21.30 -5.99 -17.86
N ALA A 208 -21.01 -4.68 -17.86
CA ALA A 208 -21.91 -3.68 -18.44
C ALA A 208 -22.05 -3.88 -19.96
N GLU A 209 -20.93 -4.15 -20.66
CA GLU A 209 -20.94 -4.50 -22.07
C GLU A 209 -21.73 -5.80 -22.34
N LYS A 210 -21.55 -6.82 -21.49
CA LYS A 210 -22.28 -8.08 -21.58
C LYS A 210 -23.79 -7.84 -21.43
N CYS A 211 -24.22 -7.06 -20.45
CA CYS A 211 -25.63 -6.70 -20.28
C CYS A 211 -26.20 -6.05 -21.55
N ALA A 212 -25.44 -5.14 -22.18
CA ALA A 212 -25.86 -4.49 -23.42
C ALA A 212 -25.95 -5.48 -24.61
N LYS A 213 -24.94 -6.34 -24.78
CA LYS A 213 -24.91 -7.39 -25.83
C LYS A 213 -26.08 -8.37 -25.68
N ASP A 214 -26.45 -8.70 -24.44
CA ASP A 214 -27.56 -9.61 -24.12
C ASP A 214 -28.94 -8.94 -24.21
N GLY A 215 -29.02 -7.65 -24.53
CA GLY A 215 -30.28 -6.89 -24.59
C GLY A 215 -30.94 -6.69 -23.22
N LYS A 216 -30.19 -6.86 -22.14
CA LYS A 216 -30.64 -6.64 -20.75
C LYS A 216 -30.61 -5.16 -20.39
N LYS A 217 -31.17 -4.80 -19.23
CA LYS A 217 -31.05 -3.44 -18.69
C LYS A 217 -29.59 -3.10 -18.45
N ALA A 218 -29.18 -1.86 -18.72
CA ALA A 218 -27.81 -1.42 -18.55
C ALA A 218 -27.37 -1.54 -17.08
N LEU A 219 -26.19 -2.09 -16.85
CA LEU A 219 -25.46 -1.95 -15.60
C LEU A 219 -24.81 -0.55 -15.56
N LYS A 220 -25.07 0.21 -14.50
CA LYS A 220 -24.42 1.50 -14.29
C LYS A 220 -23.17 1.30 -13.44
N VAL A 221 -22.01 1.61 -14.01
CA VAL A 221 -20.73 1.59 -13.28
C VAL A 221 -20.42 3.00 -12.79
N GLU A 222 -20.21 3.15 -11.48
CA GLU A 222 -19.77 4.39 -10.84
C GLU A 222 -18.39 4.16 -10.21
N ASP A 223 -17.40 4.94 -10.61
CA ASP A 223 -16.02 4.81 -10.13
C ASP A 223 -15.64 5.91 -9.15
N PHE A 224 -14.82 5.55 -8.18
CA PHE A 224 -14.40 6.40 -7.06
C PHE A 224 -12.88 6.35 -6.90
N ALA A 225 -12.31 7.39 -6.32
CA ALA A 225 -10.87 7.45 -6.14
C ALA A 225 -10.36 6.39 -5.13
N THR A 226 -11.19 6.01 -4.15
CA THR A 226 -10.86 5.03 -3.12
C THR A 226 -12.02 4.06 -2.87
N ASN A 227 -11.72 2.84 -2.39
CA ASN A 227 -12.76 1.87 -2.03
C ASN A 227 -13.70 2.37 -0.91
N PRO A 228 -13.25 3.06 0.15
CA PRO A 228 -14.15 3.64 1.16
C PRO A 228 -15.17 4.65 0.60
N GLU A 229 -14.84 5.36 -0.49
CA GLU A 229 -15.82 6.23 -1.17
C GLU A 229 -16.89 5.42 -1.88
N ALA A 230 -16.52 4.31 -2.56
CA ALA A 230 -17.47 3.37 -3.16
C ALA A 230 -18.39 2.75 -2.09
N GLU A 231 -17.85 2.33 -0.95
CA GLU A 231 -18.63 1.84 0.20
C GLU A 231 -19.62 2.90 0.72
N THR A 232 -19.16 4.14 0.82
CA THR A 232 -20.04 5.25 1.26
C THR A 232 -21.17 5.47 0.30
N ARG A 233 -20.93 5.36 -1.02
CA ARG A 233 -21.95 5.45 -2.05
C ARG A 233 -23.02 4.38 -1.89
N MET A 234 -22.62 3.12 -1.68
CA MET A 234 -23.53 2.00 -1.44
C MET A 234 -24.29 2.16 -0.12
N ARG A 235 -23.62 2.54 0.96
CA ARG A 235 -24.28 2.77 2.26
C ARG A 235 -25.37 3.83 2.19
N SER A 236 -25.18 4.87 1.39
CA SER A 236 -26.19 5.92 1.16
C SER A 236 -27.29 5.49 0.17
N LYS A 237 -27.30 4.22 -0.24
CA LYS A 237 -28.23 3.66 -1.25
C LYS A 237 -28.14 4.33 -2.61
N GLY A 238 -26.98 4.89 -2.93
CA GLY A 238 -26.70 5.45 -4.24
C GLY A 238 -26.12 4.44 -5.24
N ALA A 239 -25.62 3.32 -4.73
CA ALA A 239 -25.27 2.13 -5.49
C ALA A 239 -25.87 0.90 -4.82
N ASP A 240 -26.14 -0.13 -5.60
CA ASP A 240 -26.72 -1.40 -5.13
C ASP A 240 -25.64 -2.32 -4.54
N VAL A 241 -24.43 -2.26 -5.10
CA VAL A 241 -23.34 -3.19 -4.81
C VAL A 241 -21.99 -2.51 -4.96
N VAL A 242 -20.99 -2.98 -4.23
CA VAL A 242 -19.57 -2.65 -4.41
C VAL A 242 -18.82 -3.90 -4.86
N SER A 243 -17.82 -3.72 -5.71
CA SER A 243 -16.85 -4.75 -6.05
C SER A 243 -15.47 -4.36 -5.56
N ALA A 244 -14.80 -5.28 -4.88
CA ALA A 244 -13.42 -5.16 -4.46
C ALA A 244 -12.79 -6.56 -4.33
N ASP A 245 -11.50 -6.62 -4.11
CA ASP A 245 -10.80 -7.87 -3.88
C ASP A 245 -11.30 -8.55 -2.61
N TYR A 246 -11.30 -9.88 -2.60
CA TYR A 246 -11.89 -10.67 -1.52
C TYR A 246 -11.35 -10.34 -0.12
N PRO A 247 -10.03 -10.15 0.10
CA PRO A 247 -9.53 -9.80 1.44
C PRO A 247 -10.11 -8.49 1.97
N ILE A 248 -10.33 -7.50 1.08
CA ILE A 248 -10.92 -6.20 1.42
C ILE A 248 -12.39 -6.36 1.74
N THR A 249 -13.12 -7.07 0.89
CA THR A 249 -14.54 -7.34 1.07
C THR A 249 -14.79 -8.10 2.39
N ALA A 250 -14.04 -9.17 2.66
CA ALA A 250 -14.14 -9.93 3.89
C ALA A 250 -13.82 -9.09 5.13
N TYR A 251 -12.82 -8.22 5.04
CA TYR A 251 -12.47 -7.29 6.10
C TYR A 251 -13.57 -6.26 6.35
N SER A 252 -14.08 -5.61 5.28
CA SER A 252 -15.15 -4.64 5.36
C SER A 252 -16.42 -5.23 5.97
N VAL A 253 -16.83 -6.42 5.54
CA VAL A 253 -17.97 -7.14 6.11
C VAL A 253 -17.77 -7.44 7.59
N LYS A 254 -16.58 -7.85 8.01
CA LYS A 254 -16.27 -8.19 9.39
C LYS A 254 -16.13 -6.97 10.30
N LYS A 255 -15.59 -5.86 9.81
CA LYS A 255 -15.19 -4.71 10.62
C LYS A 255 -16.15 -3.53 10.57
N SER A 256 -16.74 -3.24 9.42
CA SER A 256 -17.58 -2.07 9.27
C SER A 256 -18.83 -2.14 10.15
N GLY A 257 -18.99 -1.14 11.03
CA GLY A 257 -20.06 -1.11 12.02
C GLY A 257 -20.10 -2.31 12.96
N GLY A 258 -18.94 -2.94 13.24
CA GLY A 258 -18.86 -4.16 14.04
C GLY A 258 -19.50 -5.37 13.34
N GLY A 259 -19.42 -5.45 12.02
CA GLY A 259 -20.00 -6.54 11.20
C GLY A 259 -21.50 -6.37 10.92
N LYS A 260 -22.02 -5.14 11.03
CA LYS A 260 -23.46 -4.88 10.88
C LYS A 260 -23.82 -4.20 9.55
N TYR A 261 -22.83 -3.68 8.80
CA TYR A 261 -23.13 -2.84 7.67
C TYR A 261 -23.21 -3.58 6.34
N PHE A 262 -22.39 -4.59 6.12
CA PHE A 262 -22.22 -5.23 4.83
C PHE A 262 -22.38 -6.74 4.89
N GLU A 263 -22.66 -7.35 3.75
CA GLU A 263 -22.61 -8.79 3.50
C GLU A 263 -22.08 -9.08 2.11
N ILE A 264 -21.37 -10.20 1.96
CA ILE A 264 -20.90 -10.70 0.66
C ILE A 264 -22.08 -11.26 -0.09
N VAL A 265 -22.16 -11.02 -1.39
CA VAL A 265 -23.14 -11.60 -2.30
C VAL A 265 -22.41 -12.29 -3.46
N GLY A 266 -22.94 -13.44 -3.87
CA GLY A 266 -22.33 -14.25 -4.93
C GLY A 266 -20.98 -14.87 -4.56
N ASP A 267 -20.37 -15.51 -5.54
CA ASP A 267 -19.08 -16.17 -5.41
C ASP A 267 -17.92 -15.23 -5.79
N GLN A 268 -16.73 -15.53 -5.25
CA GLN A 268 -15.49 -14.90 -5.67
C GLN A 268 -15.12 -15.33 -7.10
N VAL A 269 -14.69 -14.39 -7.93
CA VAL A 269 -14.35 -14.62 -9.33
C VAL A 269 -12.96 -14.08 -9.68
N GLU A 270 -12.40 -14.54 -10.79
CA GLU A 270 -11.18 -14.00 -11.42
C GLU A 270 -9.99 -13.83 -10.43
N ALA A 271 -9.53 -14.94 -9.87
CA ALA A 271 -8.36 -14.91 -8.99
C ALA A 271 -7.08 -14.63 -9.79
N GLY A 272 -6.35 -13.58 -9.38
CA GLY A 272 -5.08 -13.17 -9.98
C GLY A 272 -4.03 -12.81 -8.91
N PRO A 273 -2.73 -12.83 -9.28
CA PRO A 273 -1.68 -12.47 -8.34
C PRO A 273 -1.63 -10.96 -8.09
N TYR A 274 -1.38 -10.57 -6.84
CA TYR A 274 -0.86 -9.25 -6.51
C TYR A 274 0.64 -9.24 -6.70
N GLY A 275 1.17 -8.20 -7.33
CA GLY A 275 2.59 -8.04 -7.53
C GLY A 275 3.12 -6.69 -7.01
N ILE A 276 4.37 -6.72 -6.58
CA ILE A 276 5.15 -5.50 -6.37
C ILE A 276 5.54 -4.97 -7.74
N ALA A 277 4.97 -3.85 -8.15
CA ALA A 277 5.25 -3.26 -9.46
C ALA A 277 6.57 -2.48 -9.45
N VAL A 278 7.37 -2.72 -10.49
CA VAL A 278 8.70 -2.13 -10.68
C VAL A 278 8.80 -1.62 -12.12
N ALA A 279 9.43 -0.46 -12.32
CA ALA A 279 9.65 0.05 -13.67
C ALA A 279 10.48 -0.94 -14.52
N LYS A 280 10.16 -1.10 -15.81
CA LYS A 280 10.79 -2.05 -16.74
C LYS A 280 12.32 -1.95 -16.83
N ASP A 281 12.86 -0.77 -16.60
CA ASP A 281 14.31 -0.50 -16.62
C ASP A 281 15.00 -0.74 -15.25
N SER A 282 14.24 -1.04 -14.21
CA SER A 282 14.75 -1.28 -12.84
C SER A 282 14.93 -2.78 -12.55
N THR A 283 15.49 -3.54 -13.50
CA THR A 283 15.58 -5.01 -13.45
C THR A 283 16.37 -5.51 -12.24
N GLN A 284 17.46 -4.83 -11.86
CA GLN A 284 18.24 -5.22 -10.68
C GLN A 284 17.42 -5.09 -9.39
N LEU A 285 16.58 -4.05 -9.25
CA LEU A 285 15.68 -3.88 -8.11
C LEU A 285 14.61 -4.98 -8.09
N ARG A 286 13.99 -5.26 -9.25
CA ARG A 286 13.03 -6.34 -9.42
C ARG A 286 13.60 -7.69 -8.95
N ASP A 287 14.80 -8.03 -9.42
CA ASP A 287 15.44 -9.31 -9.12
C ASP A 287 15.87 -9.41 -7.65
N ALA A 288 16.27 -8.28 -7.03
CA ALA A 288 16.55 -8.20 -5.61
C ALA A 288 15.27 -8.43 -4.76
N LEU A 289 14.15 -7.82 -5.16
CA LEU A 289 12.85 -8.02 -4.51
C LEU A 289 12.37 -9.46 -4.63
N GLN A 290 12.50 -10.09 -5.81
CA GLN A 290 12.17 -11.50 -6.01
C GLN A 290 13.02 -12.41 -5.12
N ALA A 291 14.32 -12.16 -5.04
CA ALA A 291 15.20 -12.93 -4.17
C ALA A 291 14.82 -12.79 -2.69
N ALA A 292 14.49 -11.58 -2.25
CA ALA A 292 14.06 -11.33 -0.89
C ALA A 292 12.70 -11.98 -0.59
N MET A 293 11.73 -11.89 -1.51
CA MET A 293 10.44 -12.56 -1.38
C MET A 293 10.60 -14.07 -1.29
N THR A 294 11.44 -14.66 -2.14
CA THR A 294 11.79 -16.08 -2.11
C THR A 294 12.41 -16.47 -0.75
N ALA A 295 13.25 -15.61 -0.19
CA ALA A 295 13.90 -15.88 1.11
C ALA A 295 12.89 -15.89 2.26
N ILE A 296 11.95 -14.93 2.31
CA ILE A 296 10.94 -14.90 3.37
C ILE A 296 9.90 -16.03 3.24
N ILE A 297 9.58 -16.47 2.02
CA ILE A 297 8.75 -17.66 1.79
C ILE A 297 9.47 -18.89 2.34
N LYS A 298 10.72 -19.13 1.94
CA LYS A 298 11.51 -20.30 2.37
C LYS A 298 11.75 -20.35 3.88
N SER A 299 11.86 -19.21 4.54
CA SER A 299 12.07 -19.15 5.99
C SER A 299 10.80 -19.33 6.82
N GLY A 300 9.62 -19.33 6.19
CA GLY A 300 8.32 -19.34 6.85
C GLY A 300 7.93 -17.98 7.47
N GLU A 301 8.71 -16.91 7.26
CA GLU A 301 8.36 -15.56 7.74
C GLU A 301 7.12 -15.02 6.99
N TYR A 302 7.05 -15.28 5.68
CA TYR A 302 5.90 -14.93 4.86
C TYR A 302 4.61 -15.61 5.36
N GLU A 303 4.64 -16.92 5.60
CA GLU A 303 3.48 -17.67 6.10
C GLU A 303 2.96 -17.11 7.44
N LYS A 304 3.87 -16.73 8.35
CA LYS A 304 3.50 -16.09 9.62
C LYS A 304 2.78 -14.76 9.41
N ILE A 305 3.22 -13.95 8.43
CA ILE A 305 2.58 -12.67 8.10
C ILE A 305 1.18 -12.93 7.57
N ILE A 306 1.02 -13.79 6.57
CA ILE A 306 -0.26 -14.09 5.94
C ILE A 306 -1.24 -14.69 6.95
N SER A 307 -0.76 -15.62 7.80
CA SER A 307 -1.55 -16.22 8.87
C SER A 307 -2.02 -15.21 9.93
N LYS A 308 -1.15 -14.24 10.31
CA LYS A 308 -1.52 -13.13 11.21
C LYS A 308 -2.73 -12.35 10.71
N TRP A 309 -2.84 -12.18 9.41
CA TRP A 309 -3.95 -11.47 8.77
C TRP A 309 -5.15 -12.36 8.46
N GLY A 310 -5.01 -13.70 8.60
CA GLY A 310 -6.08 -14.67 8.38
C GLY A 310 -6.46 -14.83 6.91
N VAL A 311 -5.50 -14.68 6.00
CA VAL A 311 -5.71 -14.70 4.54
C VAL A 311 -4.86 -15.78 3.86
N MET A 312 -4.72 -16.94 4.51
CA MET A 312 -3.90 -18.05 4.03
C MET A 312 -4.32 -18.58 2.64
N ASP A 313 -5.59 -18.45 2.28
CA ASP A 313 -6.12 -18.90 0.99
C ASP A 313 -5.48 -18.17 -0.20
N GLY A 314 -4.94 -16.97 0.02
CA GLY A 314 -4.22 -16.20 -0.99
C GLY A 314 -2.70 -16.37 -0.95
N ALA A 315 -2.15 -17.22 -0.08
CA ALA A 315 -0.73 -17.40 0.06
C ALA A 315 -0.08 -18.01 -1.18
N VAL A 316 1.05 -17.44 -1.61
CA VAL A 316 1.87 -18.00 -2.70
C VAL A 316 3.00 -18.87 -2.16
N THR A 317 3.40 -19.87 -2.92
CA THR A 317 4.51 -20.77 -2.58
C THR A 317 5.84 -20.38 -3.23
N GLU A 318 5.78 -19.49 -4.21
CA GLU A 318 6.94 -18.96 -4.94
C GLU A 318 6.70 -17.51 -5.38
N ALA A 319 7.77 -16.73 -5.46
CA ALA A 319 7.75 -15.38 -6.00
C ALA A 319 7.99 -15.42 -7.52
N LYS A 320 6.94 -15.29 -8.32
CA LYS A 320 7.06 -15.22 -9.79
C LYS A 320 7.31 -13.79 -10.24
N ILE A 321 7.98 -13.65 -11.39
CA ILE A 321 8.03 -12.39 -12.11
C ILE A 321 6.99 -12.47 -13.22
N ASN A 322 6.07 -11.50 -13.26
CA ASN A 322 5.03 -11.40 -14.29
C ASN A 322 4.21 -12.69 -14.44
N GLY A 323 3.81 -13.31 -13.32
CA GLY A 323 3.05 -14.55 -13.30
C GLY A 323 1.56 -14.39 -13.61
N GLY A 324 1.07 -13.15 -13.69
CA GLY A 324 -0.32 -12.83 -14.02
C GLY A 324 -0.66 -13.01 -15.50
N SER A 325 -1.95 -13.14 -15.77
CA SER A 325 -2.53 -13.40 -17.12
C SER A 325 -3.04 -12.11 -17.77
#